data_16226d2a3f9f6afa3d22798735e487f8
#
_entry.id   16226d2a3f9f6afa3d22798735e487f8
#
_cell.length_a   1.000
_cell.length_b   1.000
_cell.length_c   1.000
_cell.angle_alpha   90.00
_cell.angle_beta   90.00
_cell.angle_gamma   90.00
#
_symmetry.space_group_name_H-M   'P 1'
#
loop_
_entity.id
_entity.type
_entity.pdbx_description
1 polymer ?
#
loop_
_entity_poly.entity_id
_entity_poly.type
_entity_poly.pdbx_seq_one_letter_code
_entity_poly.pdbx_strand_id
1 'polypeptide(L)'
;RSTADDPEKFKSTVKKVAENTNLPLLLCSFNPTVLESGLMAIPKRRPLIYAATKDNWKDMAELAIMYDCPLAIFAPNDLTLLRSLVKTLTEYGVEDLVLDPGTFSSEGLADTINNFTMIRRAGCNKGDELLGYPLIGTPIVAWAESGGAPEVSAWKEAYVASMLVNRYADILIMHSTDGWVLLP
;
A
#
# COMPACT_ATOMS: atom_id res chain seq x y z
N ARG A 1 -9.54 -2.71 4.98
CA ARG A 1 -9.93 -2.51 3.58
C ARG A 1 -11.44 -2.33 3.47
N SER A 2 -11.88 -1.34 2.68
CA SER A 2 -13.29 -1.26 2.26
C SER A 2 -13.57 -2.35 1.22
N THR A 3 -14.61 -3.14 1.46
CA THR A 3 -15.03 -4.22 0.54
C THR A 3 -16.33 -3.90 -0.20
N ALA A 4 -17.03 -2.83 0.18
CA ALA A 4 -18.38 -2.52 -0.30
C ALA A 4 -18.58 -1.05 -0.70
N ASP A 5 -17.52 -0.25 -0.75
CA ASP A 5 -17.58 1.22 -0.97
C ASP A 5 -18.70 1.94 -0.19
N ASP A 6 -18.96 1.44 1.03
CA ASP A 6 -19.94 1.98 1.97
C ASP A 6 -19.23 2.82 3.04
N PRO A 7 -19.32 4.16 2.98
CA PRO A 7 -18.63 5.04 3.90
C PRO A 7 -19.02 4.83 5.37
N GLU A 8 -20.31 4.60 5.67
CA GLU A 8 -20.76 4.45 7.05
C GLU A 8 -20.29 3.13 7.67
N LYS A 9 -20.31 2.05 6.90
CA LYS A 9 -19.79 0.75 7.33
C LYS A 9 -18.27 0.84 7.54
N PHE A 10 -17.56 1.51 6.63
CA PHE A 10 -16.11 1.71 6.74
C PHE A 10 -15.76 2.52 7.99
N LYS A 11 -16.43 3.65 8.21
CA LYS A 11 -16.30 4.51 9.38
C LYS A 11 -16.50 3.74 10.69
N SER A 12 -17.58 2.96 10.78
CA SER A 12 -17.86 2.16 11.98
C SER A 12 -16.80 1.10 12.24
N THR A 13 -16.29 0.46 11.18
CA THR A 13 -15.22 -0.54 11.28
C THR A 13 -13.90 0.09 11.73
N VAL A 14 -13.49 1.20 11.11
CA VAL A 14 -12.27 1.94 11.47
C VAL A 14 -12.32 2.38 12.94
N LYS A 15 -13.46 2.90 13.39
CA LYS A 15 -13.66 3.30 14.78
C LYS A 15 -13.46 2.12 15.74
N LYS A 16 -14.12 0.99 15.48
CA LYS A 16 -14.00 -0.23 16.31
C LYS A 16 -12.56 -0.74 16.39
N VAL A 17 -11.84 -0.76 15.25
CA VAL A 17 -10.44 -1.16 15.24
C VAL A 17 -9.59 -0.21 16.07
N ALA A 18 -9.76 1.10 15.87
CA ALA A 18 -8.98 2.12 16.58
C ALA A 18 -9.21 2.13 18.10
N GLU A 19 -10.41 1.74 18.57
CA GLU A 19 -10.72 1.60 19.99
C GLU A 19 -10.03 0.37 20.62
N ASN A 20 -9.65 -0.62 19.82
CA ASN A 20 -9.09 -1.89 20.29
C ASN A 20 -7.57 -2.02 20.06
N THR A 21 -6.92 -1.05 19.42
CA THR A 21 -5.47 -1.10 19.20
C THR A 21 -4.84 0.28 19.18
N ASN A 22 -3.60 0.37 19.67
CA ASN A 22 -2.74 1.56 19.53
C ASN A 22 -1.72 1.40 18.38
N LEU A 23 -1.73 0.30 17.65
CA LEU A 23 -0.82 0.09 16.53
C LEU A 23 -1.10 1.05 15.37
N PRO A 24 -0.10 1.36 14.53
CA PRO A 24 -0.32 2.12 13.30
C PRO A 24 -1.42 1.48 12.45
N LEU A 25 -2.23 2.30 11.80
CA LEU A 25 -3.32 1.86 10.95
C LEU A 25 -3.02 2.17 9.48
N LEU A 26 -3.44 1.27 8.60
CA LEU A 26 -3.49 1.49 7.17
C LEU A 26 -4.94 1.44 6.72
N LEU A 27 -5.43 2.53 6.11
CA LEU A 27 -6.78 2.61 5.54
C LEU A 27 -6.70 2.36 4.04
N CYS A 28 -7.40 1.32 3.57
CA CYS A 28 -7.31 0.87 2.19
C CYS A 28 -8.64 1.04 1.45
N SER A 29 -8.69 1.98 0.53
CA SER A 29 -9.74 2.17 -0.48
C SER A 29 -9.20 3.01 -1.63
N PHE A 30 -9.72 2.82 -2.84
CA PHE A 30 -9.47 3.71 -3.97
C PHE A 30 -10.52 4.82 -4.09
N ASN A 31 -11.54 4.79 -3.25
CA ASN A 31 -12.60 5.79 -3.19
C ASN A 31 -12.28 6.84 -2.11
N PRO A 32 -12.03 8.12 -2.47
CA PRO A 32 -11.68 9.18 -1.52
C PRO A 32 -12.77 9.41 -0.45
N THR A 33 -14.05 9.37 -0.82
CA THR A 33 -15.17 9.57 0.11
C THR A 33 -15.20 8.50 1.21
N VAL A 34 -14.89 7.26 0.85
CA VAL A 34 -14.81 6.16 1.82
C VAL A 34 -13.65 6.38 2.79
N LEU A 35 -12.47 6.76 2.26
CA LEU A 35 -11.30 7.07 3.11
C LEU A 35 -11.56 8.24 4.05
N GLU A 36 -12.17 9.32 3.54
CA GLU A 36 -12.52 10.48 4.35
C GLU A 36 -13.41 10.10 5.54
N SER A 37 -14.42 9.27 5.30
CA SER A 37 -15.29 8.77 6.37
C SER A 37 -14.53 8.03 7.47
N GLY A 38 -13.53 7.23 7.07
CA GLY A 38 -12.62 6.54 8.00
C GLY A 38 -11.72 7.49 8.77
N LEU A 39 -11.14 8.47 8.10
CA LEU A 39 -10.28 9.49 8.72
C LEU A 39 -11.04 10.33 9.75
N MET A 40 -12.28 10.74 9.44
CA MET A 40 -13.16 11.44 10.38
C MET A 40 -13.45 10.65 11.65
N ALA A 41 -13.42 9.30 11.58
CA ALA A 41 -13.64 8.46 12.76
C ALA A 41 -12.44 8.46 13.74
N ILE A 42 -11.25 8.83 13.27
CA ILE A 42 -9.99 8.74 14.03
C ILE A 42 -9.12 10.01 13.92
N PRO A 43 -9.66 11.20 14.20
CA PRO A 43 -9.02 12.49 13.87
C PRO A 43 -7.69 12.74 14.58
N LYS A 44 -7.36 11.94 15.60
CA LYS A 44 -6.10 12.06 16.37
C LYS A 44 -5.04 11.04 15.94
N ARG A 45 -5.38 10.19 14.98
CA ARG A 45 -4.48 9.15 14.45
C ARG A 45 -4.03 9.57 13.05
N ARG A 46 -2.82 9.17 12.71
CA ARG A 46 -2.19 9.49 11.44
C ARG A 46 -1.98 8.19 10.64
N PRO A 47 -3.07 7.60 10.09
CA PRO A 47 -2.97 6.34 9.36
C PRO A 47 -2.30 6.53 8.00
N LEU A 48 -1.65 5.49 7.49
CA LEU A 48 -1.27 5.44 6.08
C LEU A 48 -2.53 5.28 5.22
N ILE A 49 -2.72 6.17 4.24
CA ILE A 49 -3.84 6.07 3.27
C ILE A 49 -3.37 5.30 2.04
N TYR A 50 -4.12 4.29 1.63
CA TYR A 50 -3.83 3.47 0.45
C TYR A 50 -5.05 3.45 -0.48
N ALA A 51 -5.01 3.94 -1.73
CA ALA A 51 -3.86 4.50 -2.39
C ALA A 51 -4.26 5.54 -3.45
N ALA A 52 -3.32 6.43 -3.76
CA ALA A 52 -3.41 7.31 -4.91
C ALA A 52 -3.05 6.56 -6.20
N THR A 53 -3.81 6.81 -7.25
CA THR A 53 -3.63 6.31 -8.62
C THR A 53 -3.65 7.47 -9.61
N LYS A 54 -3.44 7.20 -10.89
CA LYS A 54 -3.57 8.21 -11.95
C LYS A 54 -4.96 8.89 -11.99
N ASP A 55 -6.00 8.18 -11.52
CA ASP A 55 -7.39 8.63 -11.67
C ASP A 55 -7.91 9.42 -10.46
N ASN A 56 -7.32 9.19 -9.26
CA ASN A 56 -7.80 9.79 -8.00
C ASN A 56 -6.73 10.57 -7.22
N TRP A 57 -5.53 10.76 -7.80
CA TRP A 57 -4.37 11.33 -7.09
C TRP A 57 -4.67 12.68 -6.42
N LYS A 58 -5.49 13.52 -7.06
CA LYS A 58 -5.78 14.87 -6.55
C LYS A 58 -6.60 14.82 -5.27
N ASP A 59 -7.71 14.08 -5.30
CA ASP A 59 -8.58 13.93 -4.13
C ASP A 59 -7.85 13.25 -2.97
N MET A 60 -6.99 12.25 -3.29
CA MET A 60 -6.15 11.59 -2.29
C MET A 60 -5.09 12.52 -1.70
N ALA A 61 -4.51 13.40 -2.50
CA ALA A 61 -3.56 14.41 -2.03
C ALA A 61 -4.24 15.40 -1.08
N GLU A 62 -5.45 15.87 -1.43
CA GLU A 62 -6.24 16.77 -0.57
C GLU A 62 -6.53 16.13 0.80
N LEU A 63 -6.90 14.84 0.81
CA LEU A 63 -7.09 14.09 2.06
C LEU A 63 -5.79 13.95 2.86
N ALA A 64 -4.69 13.59 2.20
CA ALA A 64 -3.40 13.44 2.85
C ALA A 64 -2.95 14.73 3.55
N ILE A 65 -3.09 15.87 2.87
CA ILE A 65 -2.73 17.18 3.41
C ILE A 65 -3.70 17.60 4.53
N MET A 66 -5.02 17.45 4.32
CA MET A 66 -6.05 17.86 5.28
C MET A 66 -5.93 17.11 6.62
N TYR A 67 -5.60 15.83 6.59
CA TYR A 67 -5.51 14.97 7.77
C TYR A 67 -4.06 14.69 8.22
N ASP A 68 -3.08 15.33 7.59
CA ASP A 68 -1.64 15.13 7.85
C ASP A 68 -1.25 13.64 7.83
N CYS A 69 -1.67 12.91 6.79
CA CYS A 69 -1.50 11.48 6.67
C CYS A 69 -0.49 11.10 5.58
N PRO A 70 0.37 10.09 5.80
CA PRO A 70 1.18 9.53 4.73
C PRO A 70 0.29 8.88 3.66
N LEU A 71 0.71 8.96 2.40
CA LEU A 71 -0.04 8.52 1.23
C LEU A 71 0.74 7.48 0.43
N ALA A 72 0.12 6.31 0.20
CA ALA A 72 0.65 5.32 -0.73
C ALA A 72 0.28 5.66 -2.18
N ILE A 73 1.22 5.48 -3.10
CA ILE A 73 1.04 5.65 -4.55
C ILE A 73 1.02 4.27 -5.18
N PHE A 74 -0.02 3.94 -5.92
CA PHE A 74 -0.18 2.66 -6.60
C PHE A 74 -0.10 2.82 -8.12
N ALA A 75 0.96 2.31 -8.72
CA ALA A 75 1.20 2.32 -10.17
C ALA A 75 1.80 0.97 -10.60
N PRO A 76 0.95 -0.08 -10.74
CA PRO A 76 1.41 -1.44 -10.98
C PRO A 76 2.09 -1.56 -12.34
N ASN A 77 3.32 -2.08 -12.36
CA ASN A 77 4.18 -2.31 -13.52
C ASN A 77 4.47 -1.06 -14.39
N ASP A 78 4.25 0.14 -13.85
CA ASP A 78 4.53 1.40 -14.56
C ASP A 78 5.39 2.33 -13.71
N LEU A 79 6.71 2.14 -13.77
CA LEU A 79 7.67 2.97 -13.04
C LEU A 79 7.72 4.42 -13.53
N THR A 80 7.35 4.67 -14.79
CA THR A 80 7.28 6.02 -15.35
C THR A 80 6.10 6.78 -14.75
N LEU A 81 4.94 6.13 -14.69
CA LEU A 81 3.76 6.68 -14.04
C LEU A 81 4.02 6.89 -12.54
N LEU A 82 4.62 5.89 -11.85
CA LEU A 82 4.95 5.97 -10.44
C LEU A 82 5.79 7.22 -10.15
N ARG A 83 6.89 7.40 -10.88
CA ARG A 83 7.78 8.55 -10.75
C ARG A 83 7.07 9.88 -11.06
N SER A 84 6.19 9.91 -12.06
CA SER A 84 5.40 11.08 -12.41
C SER A 84 4.42 11.45 -11.30
N LEU A 85 3.72 10.47 -10.71
CA LEU A 85 2.81 10.69 -9.59
C LEU A 85 3.55 11.20 -8.35
N VAL A 86 4.72 10.62 -8.03
CA VAL A 86 5.56 11.13 -6.93
C VAL A 86 5.87 12.60 -7.13
N LYS A 87 6.38 12.97 -8.32
CA LYS A 87 6.68 14.38 -8.63
C LYS A 87 5.46 15.26 -8.47
N THR A 88 4.33 14.87 -9.05
CA THR A 88 3.08 15.65 -8.99
C THR A 88 2.60 15.83 -7.55
N LEU A 89 2.61 14.77 -6.75
CA LEU A 89 2.15 14.83 -5.36
C LEU A 89 3.08 15.64 -4.47
N THR A 90 4.40 15.54 -4.68
CA THR A 90 5.38 16.36 -3.97
C THR A 90 5.23 17.84 -4.32
N GLU A 91 5.04 18.17 -5.61
CA GLU A 91 4.78 19.55 -6.05
C GLU A 91 3.43 20.07 -5.54
N TYR A 92 2.45 19.19 -5.29
CA TYR A 92 1.15 19.53 -4.71
C TYR A 92 1.22 19.78 -3.18
N GLY A 93 2.30 19.32 -2.53
CA GLY A 93 2.57 19.53 -1.11
C GLY A 93 2.38 18.32 -0.22
N VAL A 94 2.33 17.11 -0.77
CA VAL A 94 2.33 15.86 0.02
C VAL A 94 3.79 15.48 0.33
N GLU A 95 4.15 15.43 1.61
CA GLU A 95 5.53 15.19 2.05
C GLU A 95 5.84 13.70 2.27
N ASP A 96 4.90 12.98 2.91
CA ASP A 96 5.10 11.59 3.31
C ASP A 96 4.46 10.62 2.31
N LEU A 97 5.29 10.04 1.46
CA LEU A 97 4.89 9.12 0.41
C LEU A 97 5.40 7.70 0.65
N VAL A 98 4.67 6.71 0.16
CA VAL A 98 5.04 5.30 0.12
C VAL A 98 4.77 4.77 -1.29
N LEU A 99 5.68 4.02 -1.87
CA LEU A 99 5.59 3.58 -3.27
C LEU A 99 5.14 2.12 -3.37
N ASP A 100 4.08 1.87 -4.14
CA ASP A 100 3.64 0.53 -4.54
C ASP A 100 3.76 0.34 -6.05
N PRO A 101 4.81 -0.33 -6.54
CA PRO A 101 4.98 -0.63 -7.96
C PRO A 101 4.13 -1.81 -8.45
N GLY A 102 3.23 -2.31 -7.60
CA GLY A 102 2.44 -3.51 -7.84
C GLY A 102 3.13 -4.79 -7.38
N THR A 103 2.34 -5.68 -6.80
CA THR A 103 2.76 -7.02 -6.40
C THR A 103 1.92 -8.06 -7.12
N PHE A 104 2.58 -9.02 -7.77
CA PHE A 104 1.97 -10.15 -8.47
C PHE A 104 2.49 -11.45 -7.88
N SER A 105 1.61 -12.44 -7.67
CA SER A 105 1.97 -13.69 -6.99
C SER A 105 2.25 -14.87 -7.95
N SER A 106 1.94 -14.70 -9.23
CA SER A 106 2.08 -15.72 -10.27
C SER A 106 2.71 -15.12 -11.53
N GLU A 107 1.91 -14.84 -12.57
CA GLU A 107 2.38 -14.07 -13.71
C GLU A 107 2.77 -12.65 -13.25
N GLY A 108 3.94 -12.16 -13.68
CA GLY A 108 4.47 -10.85 -13.28
C GLY A 108 5.26 -10.84 -11.97
N LEU A 109 5.48 -11.98 -11.30
CA LEU A 109 6.31 -12.03 -10.09
C LEU A 109 7.75 -11.55 -10.38
N ALA A 110 8.31 -11.91 -11.53
CA ALA A 110 9.63 -11.44 -11.94
C ALA A 110 9.66 -9.91 -12.12
N ASP A 111 8.61 -9.34 -12.70
CA ASP A 111 8.48 -7.89 -12.85
C ASP A 111 8.35 -7.20 -11.50
N THR A 112 7.58 -7.77 -10.57
CA THR A 112 7.49 -7.31 -9.18
C THR A 112 8.88 -7.19 -8.56
N ILE A 113 9.67 -8.26 -8.56
CA ILE A 113 11.02 -8.30 -8.00
C ILE A 113 11.95 -7.29 -8.68
N ASN A 114 11.87 -7.20 -10.00
CA ASN A 114 12.66 -6.25 -10.78
C ASN A 114 12.29 -4.80 -10.45
N ASN A 115 11.00 -4.47 -10.37
CA ASN A 115 10.52 -3.12 -10.09
C ASN A 115 11.00 -2.64 -8.72
N PHE A 116 10.85 -3.46 -7.66
CA PHE A 116 11.36 -3.13 -6.32
C PHE A 116 12.87 -2.89 -6.34
N THR A 117 13.61 -3.76 -7.02
CA THR A 117 15.08 -3.63 -7.14
C THR A 117 15.46 -2.37 -7.91
N MET A 118 14.77 -2.07 -9.02
CA MET A 118 15.06 -0.89 -9.86
C MET A 118 14.79 0.41 -9.12
N ILE A 119 13.65 0.52 -8.41
CA ILE A 119 13.31 1.70 -7.61
C ILE A 119 14.37 1.93 -6.54
N ARG A 120 14.69 0.91 -5.75
CA ARG A 120 15.68 1.04 -4.67
C ARG A 120 17.07 1.43 -5.20
N ARG A 121 17.48 0.84 -6.32
CA ARG A 121 18.75 1.22 -6.96
C ARG A 121 18.73 2.63 -7.51
N ALA A 122 17.61 3.07 -8.06
CA ALA A 122 17.50 4.46 -8.55
C ALA A 122 17.57 5.46 -7.39
N GLY A 123 16.81 5.24 -6.32
CA GLY A 123 16.82 6.11 -5.14
C GLY A 123 18.18 6.09 -4.41
N CYS A 124 18.68 4.90 -4.02
CA CYS A 124 19.87 4.80 -3.18
C CYS A 124 21.19 4.95 -3.93
N ASN A 125 21.33 4.35 -5.12
CA ASN A 125 22.62 4.32 -5.82
C ASN A 125 22.79 5.47 -6.83
N LYS A 126 21.69 5.95 -7.42
CA LYS A 126 21.72 7.01 -8.43
C LYS A 126 21.26 8.36 -7.89
N GLY A 127 20.78 8.42 -6.65
CA GLY A 127 20.33 9.65 -6.02
C GLY A 127 19.04 10.23 -6.63
N ASP A 128 18.17 9.39 -7.20
CA ASP A 128 16.85 9.82 -7.65
C ASP A 128 15.92 10.01 -6.44
N GLU A 129 15.85 11.24 -5.95
CA GLU A 129 15.06 11.61 -4.76
C GLU A 129 13.58 11.24 -4.90
N LEU A 130 13.02 11.28 -6.13
CA LEU A 130 11.63 10.90 -6.39
C LEU A 130 11.36 9.40 -6.19
N LEU A 131 12.39 8.57 -6.17
CA LEU A 131 12.29 7.13 -5.93
C LEU A 131 12.95 6.70 -4.60
N GLY A 132 13.29 7.66 -3.74
CA GLY A 132 13.90 7.43 -2.43
C GLY A 132 12.93 7.08 -1.31
N TYR A 133 11.62 7.06 -1.58
CA TYR A 133 10.58 6.77 -0.59
C TYR A 133 10.50 5.28 -0.21
N PRO A 134 9.89 4.95 0.96
CA PRO A 134 9.65 3.57 1.36
C PRO A 134 8.80 2.79 0.34
N LEU A 135 9.06 1.48 0.24
CA LEU A 135 8.36 0.57 -0.66
C LEU A 135 7.38 -0.31 0.11
N ILE A 136 6.14 -0.38 -0.37
CA ILE A 136 5.12 -1.27 0.15
C ILE A 136 4.83 -2.40 -0.83
N GLY A 137 4.88 -3.63 -0.34
CA GLY A 137 4.47 -4.82 -1.06
C GLY A 137 3.13 -5.34 -0.54
N THR A 138 2.37 -5.97 -1.42
CA THR A 138 1.03 -6.48 -1.11
C THR A 138 0.90 -7.99 -1.36
N PRO A 139 1.65 -8.88 -0.64
CA PRO A 139 1.57 -10.33 -0.80
C PRO A 139 0.15 -10.90 -0.66
N ILE A 140 -0.75 -10.17 0.03
CA ILE A 140 -2.18 -10.49 0.14
C ILE A 140 -2.85 -10.77 -1.22
N VAL A 141 -2.30 -10.29 -2.34
CA VAL A 141 -2.84 -10.55 -3.70
C VAL A 141 -2.88 -12.04 -4.02
N ALA A 142 -2.03 -12.86 -3.40
CA ALA A 142 -2.04 -14.31 -3.55
C ALA A 142 -3.41 -14.94 -3.23
N TRP A 143 -4.19 -14.30 -2.37
CA TRP A 143 -5.54 -14.73 -1.99
C TRP A 143 -6.61 -14.36 -3.02
N ALA A 144 -6.36 -13.32 -3.81
CA ALA A 144 -7.25 -12.90 -4.89
C ALA A 144 -7.03 -13.71 -6.18
N GLU A 145 -5.78 -14.12 -6.43
CA GLU A 145 -5.39 -14.86 -7.64
C GLU A 145 -5.64 -16.37 -7.53
N SER A 146 -5.64 -16.93 -6.32
CA SER A 146 -5.78 -18.37 -6.13
C SER A 146 -7.24 -18.76 -5.96
N GLY A 147 -7.82 -19.38 -6.97
CA GLY A 147 -9.09 -20.14 -6.85
C GLY A 147 -8.91 -21.50 -6.19
N GLY A 148 -7.83 -21.72 -5.39
CA GLY A 148 -7.44 -22.99 -4.79
C GLY A 148 -7.68 -23.09 -3.29
N ALA A 149 -7.10 -24.13 -2.68
CA ALA A 149 -7.18 -24.33 -1.24
C ALA A 149 -6.51 -23.18 -0.47
N PRO A 150 -7.03 -22.77 0.70
CA PRO A 150 -6.47 -21.67 1.51
C PRO A 150 -4.98 -21.84 1.82
N GLU A 151 -4.52 -23.07 2.00
CA GLU A 151 -3.12 -23.41 2.29
C GLU A 151 -2.19 -23.03 1.12
N VAL A 152 -2.67 -23.17 -0.12
CA VAL A 152 -1.92 -22.79 -1.33
C VAL A 152 -1.79 -21.26 -1.40
N SER A 153 -2.86 -20.54 -1.08
CA SER A 153 -2.84 -19.07 -1.04
C SER A 153 -1.90 -18.57 0.06
N ALA A 154 -1.97 -19.17 1.24
CA ALA A 154 -1.11 -18.84 2.36
C ALA A 154 0.38 -19.13 2.04
N TRP A 155 0.67 -20.27 1.40
CA TRP A 155 2.02 -20.60 0.97
C TRP A 155 2.56 -19.60 -0.08
N LYS A 156 1.75 -19.25 -1.07
CA LYS A 156 2.13 -18.24 -2.06
C LYS A 156 2.35 -16.87 -1.41
N GLU A 157 1.51 -16.48 -0.46
CA GLU A 157 1.67 -15.25 0.28
C GLU A 157 2.99 -15.20 1.04
N ALA A 158 3.34 -16.29 1.79
CA ALA A 158 4.61 -16.43 2.49
C ALA A 158 5.81 -16.34 1.54
N TYR A 159 5.74 -17.04 0.41
CA TYR A 159 6.78 -17.04 -0.60
C TYR A 159 7.02 -15.64 -1.19
N VAL A 160 5.95 -14.95 -1.60
CA VAL A 160 6.05 -13.59 -2.14
C VAL A 160 6.57 -12.62 -1.08
N ALA A 161 6.08 -12.72 0.16
CA ALA A 161 6.54 -11.90 1.27
C ALA A 161 8.05 -12.05 1.51
N SER A 162 8.55 -13.28 1.58
CA SER A 162 9.98 -13.57 1.74
C SER A 162 10.83 -12.97 0.61
N MET A 163 10.35 -13.08 -0.62
CA MET A 163 11.05 -12.48 -1.77
C MET A 163 11.09 -10.96 -1.67
N LEU A 164 9.99 -10.32 -1.30
CA LEU A 164 9.89 -8.86 -1.20
C LEU A 164 10.73 -8.30 -0.06
N VAL A 165 10.77 -8.95 1.10
CA VAL A 165 11.67 -8.56 2.21
C VAL A 165 13.12 -8.55 1.73
N ASN A 166 13.54 -9.62 1.03
CA ASN A 166 14.89 -9.70 0.46
C ASN A 166 15.13 -8.73 -0.71
N ARG A 167 14.08 -8.11 -1.24
CA ARG A 167 14.12 -7.20 -2.39
C ARG A 167 13.58 -5.81 -2.05
N TYR A 168 13.86 -5.37 -0.81
CA TYR A 168 13.74 -3.99 -0.38
C TYR A 168 12.33 -3.48 -0.08
N ALA A 169 11.35 -4.34 0.15
CA ALA A 169 10.08 -3.91 0.73
C ALA A 169 10.30 -3.46 2.17
N ASP A 170 9.80 -2.28 2.51
CA ASP A 170 9.85 -1.72 3.86
C ASP A 170 8.55 -2.04 4.63
N ILE A 171 7.45 -2.21 3.90
CA ILE A 171 6.12 -2.52 4.45
C ILE A 171 5.52 -3.68 3.65
N LEU A 172 4.88 -4.63 4.35
CA LEU A 172 4.13 -5.72 3.72
C LEU A 172 2.68 -5.73 4.22
N ILE A 173 1.73 -5.91 3.28
CA ILE A 173 0.32 -6.16 3.60
C ILE A 173 0.04 -7.64 3.43
N MET A 174 -0.16 -8.31 4.55
CA MET A 174 -0.42 -9.75 4.64
C MET A 174 -1.88 -10.01 5.01
N HIS A 175 -2.43 -11.14 4.55
CA HIS A 175 -3.73 -11.66 4.98
C HIS A 175 -3.62 -12.63 6.15
N SER A 176 -2.71 -13.58 6.05
CA SER A 176 -2.51 -14.60 7.09
C SER A 176 -1.73 -14.05 8.27
N THR A 177 -2.14 -14.48 9.46
CA THR A 177 -1.43 -14.24 10.73
C THR A 177 -0.78 -15.51 11.27
N ASP A 178 -0.81 -16.61 10.51
CA ASP A 178 -0.22 -17.89 10.91
C ASP A 178 1.31 -17.79 10.99
N GLY A 179 1.88 -18.33 12.06
CA GLY A 179 3.33 -18.23 12.32
C GLY A 179 4.21 -18.76 11.18
N TRP A 180 3.80 -19.85 10.54
CA TRP A 180 4.53 -20.45 9.43
C TRP A 180 4.46 -19.61 8.12
N VAL A 181 3.51 -18.68 8.02
CA VAL A 181 3.43 -17.71 6.92
C VAL A 181 4.29 -16.49 7.20
N LEU A 182 4.38 -16.08 8.47
CA LEU A 182 5.06 -14.85 8.89
C LEU A 182 6.56 -15.04 9.17
N LEU A 183 7.00 -16.29 9.35
CA LEU A 183 8.38 -16.64 9.75
C LEU A 183 9.08 -17.59 8.76
N PRO A 184 8.97 -17.41 7.45
CA PRO A 184 9.71 -18.22 6.49
C PRO A 184 11.20 -17.83 6.41
#